data_5c6199e2a088684ffc3cedcff8a56f70
#
_entry.id   5c6199e2a088684ffc3cedcff8a56f70
#
_cell.length_a   1.000
_cell.length_b   1.000
_cell.length_c   1.000
_cell.angle_alpha   90.00
_cell.angle_beta   90.00
_cell.angle_gamma   90.00
#
_symmetry.space_group_name_H-M   'P 1'
#
loop_
_entity.id
_entity.type
_entity.pdbx_description
1 polymer ?
#
loop_
_entity_poly.entity_id
_entity_poly.type
_entity_poly.pdbx_seq_one_letter_code
_entity_poly.pdbx_strand_id
1 'polypeptide(L)'
;MITGVFLAGTMSKRFELLKAVRPQATTFGYLLNANNPINPLFRKDADDVARRLGMNLEIIEVKEPSEHELADAFDRMGSRGVAGVLIIPDAFFFISAPTIANVARIHKLPSVGEGPDFVDAGGLFAFSEDYLAIGRRCAWYVDQILKGTAPGDLPAEQTMVFKLIVNLKTAKELGITIPPSVLARADEVIE
;
A
#
# COMPACT_ATOMS: atom_id res chain seq x y z
N MET A 1 18.21 15.78 6.49
CA MET A 1 16.77 15.68 6.83
C MET A 1 16.13 14.67 5.90
N ILE A 2 15.55 13.59 6.43
CA ILE A 2 14.80 12.63 5.62
C ILE A 2 13.47 13.29 5.28
N THR A 3 13.22 13.54 4.01
CA THR A 3 11.99 14.20 3.54
C THR A 3 11.08 13.21 2.85
N GLY A 4 9.94 12.96 3.45
CA GLY A 4 8.66 12.59 2.84
C GLY A 4 8.59 11.29 2.04
N VAL A 5 7.44 10.69 2.14
CA VAL A 5 6.99 9.55 1.31
C VAL A 5 6.87 10.02 -0.14
N PHE A 6 7.59 9.38 -1.07
CA PHE A 6 7.47 9.65 -2.50
C PHE A 6 6.29 8.86 -3.07
N LEU A 7 5.08 9.43 -2.98
CA LEU A 7 3.82 8.75 -3.28
C LEU A 7 3.63 8.41 -4.76
N ALA A 8 3.99 9.30 -5.67
CA ALA A 8 3.69 9.12 -7.10
C ALA A 8 4.34 7.86 -7.72
N GLY A 9 5.59 7.56 -7.39
CA GLY A 9 6.28 6.38 -7.92
C GLY A 9 5.77 5.06 -7.34
N THR A 10 5.38 5.05 -6.06
CA THR A 10 4.92 3.84 -5.37
C THR A 10 3.49 3.48 -5.74
N MET A 11 2.63 4.46 -5.99
CA MET A 11 1.24 4.23 -6.38
C MET A 11 1.13 3.47 -7.71
N SER A 12 1.92 3.84 -8.71
CA SER A 12 1.96 3.10 -9.99
C SER A 12 2.31 1.63 -9.77
N LYS A 13 3.36 1.37 -8.98
CA LYS A 13 3.80 0.01 -8.67
C LYS A 13 2.73 -0.81 -7.95
N ARG A 14 2.02 -0.22 -7.01
CA ARG A 14 0.94 -0.88 -6.26
C ARG A 14 -0.22 -1.27 -7.20
N PHE A 15 -0.65 -0.37 -8.10
CA PHE A 15 -1.67 -0.71 -9.10
C PHE A 15 -1.17 -1.73 -10.14
N GLU A 16 0.10 -1.67 -10.55
CA GLU A 16 0.71 -2.67 -11.42
C GLU A 16 0.65 -4.08 -10.82
N LEU A 17 0.85 -4.21 -9.48
CA LEU A 17 0.72 -5.49 -8.77
C LEU A 17 -0.71 -6.05 -8.85
N LEU A 18 -1.73 -5.20 -8.61
CA LEU A 18 -3.14 -5.60 -8.75
C LEU A 18 -3.46 -6.00 -10.19
N LYS A 19 -3.00 -5.20 -11.15
CA LYS A 19 -3.20 -5.49 -12.57
C LYS A 19 -2.51 -6.77 -13.01
N ALA A 20 -1.34 -7.08 -12.46
CA ALA A 20 -0.60 -8.30 -12.77
C ALA A 20 -1.38 -9.58 -12.36
N VAL A 21 -2.12 -9.53 -11.26
CA VAL A 21 -2.93 -10.69 -10.77
C VAL A 21 -4.37 -10.67 -11.28
N ARG A 22 -4.83 -9.57 -11.86
CA ARG A 22 -6.16 -9.41 -12.47
C ARG A 22 -6.04 -8.69 -13.83
N PRO A 23 -5.34 -9.29 -14.82
CA PRO A 23 -4.97 -8.59 -16.07
C PRO A 23 -6.18 -8.16 -16.91
N GLN A 24 -7.29 -8.87 -16.83
CA GLN A 24 -8.51 -8.56 -17.58
C GLN A 24 -9.42 -7.55 -16.85
N ALA A 25 -9.14 -7.26 -15.58
CA ALA A 25 -9.96 -6.33 -14.82
C ALA A 25 -9.71 -4.89 -15.26
N THR A 26 -10.78 -4.10 -15.26
CA THR A 26 -10.73 -2.68 -15.59
C THR A 26 -11.03 -1.78 -14.41
N THR A 27 -11.66 -2.29 -13.34
CA THR A 27 -12.06 -1.47 -12.20
C THR A 27 -11.35 -1.94 -10.92
N PHE A 28 -10.68 -1.01 -10.25
CA PHE A 28 -9.97 -1.26 -8.99
C PHE A 28 -10.42 -0.29 -7.92
N GLY A 29 -10.42 -0.76 -6.66
CA GLY A 29 -10.77 0.04 -5.50
C GLY A 29 -9.58 0.87 -5.01
N TYR A 30 -9.90 2.04 -4.49
CA TYR A 30 -8.94 2.90 -3.83
C TYR A 30 -9.52 3.36 -2.50
N LEU A 31 -8.99 2.83 -1.39
CA LEU A 31 -9.47 3.11 -0.05
C LEU A 31 -8.73 4.33 0.52
N LEU A 32 -9.50 5.36 0.91
CA LEU A 32 -9.00 6.62 1.45
C LEU A 32 -9.53 6.85 2.87
N ASN A 33 -8.72 7.48 3.70
CA ASN A 33 -9.16 8.06 4.97
C ASN A 33 -9.88 9.38 4.71
N ALA A 34 -11.19 9.43 4.98
CA ALA A 34 -12.03 10.62 4.74
C ALA A 34 -11.54 11.89 5.46
N ASN A 35 -10.82 11.73 6.57
CA ASN A 35 -10.33 12.83 7.40
C ASN A 35 -8.94 13.34 6.98
N ASN A 36 -8.30 12.73 5.96
CA ASN A 36 -6.96 13.14 5.54
C ASN A 36 -7.03 14.38 4.61
N PRO A 37 -6.51 15.55 5.03
CA PRO A 37 -6.58 16.78 4.23
C PRO A 37 -5.77 16.73 2.94
N ILE A 38 -4.91 15.73 2.76
CA ILE A 38 -4.06 15.56 1.57
C ILE A 38 -4.76 14.70 0.49
N ASN A 39 -5.97 14.22 0.73
CA ASN A 39 -6.75 13.42 -0.22
C ASN A 39 -6.86 14.02 -1.64
N PRO A 40 -7.02 15.34 -1.85
CA PRO A 40 -7.07 15.89 -3.20
C PRO A 40 -5.81 15.58 -4.02
N LEU A 41 -4.63 15.60 -3.38
CA LEU A 41 -3.37 15.23 -4.03
C LEU A 41 -3.32 13.74 -4.36
N PHE A 42 -3.72 12.89 -3.41
CA PHE A 42 -3.77 11.45 -3.62
C PHE A 42 -4.74 11.04 -4.72
N ARG A 43 -5.91 11.68 -4.80
CA ARG A 43 -6.88 11.44 -5.87
C ARG A 43 -6.30 11.80 -7.24
N LYS A 44 -5.68 12.98 -7.35
CA LYS A 44 -5.06 13.41 -8.60
C LYS A 44 -4.00 12.42 -9.08
N ASP A 45 -3.11 12.01 -8.17
CA ASP A 45 -2.05 11.05 -8.52
C ASP A 45 -2.64 9.68 -8.92
N ALA A 46 -3.68 9.22 -8.21
CA ALA A 46 -4.37 7.98 -8.53
C ALA A 46 -5.04 8.02 -9.90
N ASP A 47 -5.74 9.11 -10.22
CA ASP A 47 -6.39 9.32 -11.52
C ASP A 47 -5.36 9.35 -12.66
N ASP A 48 -4.19 9.98 -12.45
CA ASP A 48 -3.11 10.03 -13.44
C ASP A 48 -2.52 8.63 -13.69
N VAL A 49 -2.36 7.82 -12.63
CA VAL A 49 -1.90 6.43 -12.74
C VAL A 49 -2.96 5.57 -13.42
N ALA A 50 -4.22 5.69 -13.01
CA ALA A 50 -5.31 4.90 -13.57
C ALA A 50 -5.46 5.11 -15.08
N ARG A 51 -5.41 6.37 -15.52
CA ARG A 51 -5.41 6.70 -16.95
C ARG A 51 -4.27 6.04 -17.73
N ARG A 52 -3.05 6.08 -17.17
CA ARG A 52 -1.88 5.46 -17.82
C ARG A 52 -1.97 3.94 -17.89
N LEU A 53 -2.59 3.30 -16.89
CA LEU A 53 -2.75 1.84 -16.82
C LEU A 53 -4.06 1.34 -17.47
N GLY A 54 -4.88 2.24 -18.01
CA GLY A 54 -6.18 1.89 -18.63
C GLY A 54 -7.16 1.29 -17.62
N MET A 55 -7.23 1.89 -16.40
CA MET A 55 -8.09 1.42 -15.31
C MET A 55 -9.10 2.49 -14.90
N ASN A 56 -10.22 2.02 -14.36
CA ASN A 56 -11.17 2.85 -13.63
C ASN A 56 -10.93 2.69 -12.13
N LEU A 57 -11.03 3.77 -11.38
CA LEU A 57 -10.93 3.74 -9.92
C LEU A 57 -12.28 3.94 -9.27
N GLU A 58 -12.62 3.02 -8.39
CA GLU A 58 -13.71 3.17 -7.45
C GLU A 58 -13.14 3.67 -6.12
N ILE A 59 -13.31 4.96 -5.85
CA ILE A 59 -12.78 5.59 -4.64
C ILE A 59 -13.79 5.45 -3.51
N ILE A 60 -13.38 4.80 -2.44
CA ILE A 60 -14.18 4.65 -1.22
C ILE A 60 -13.46 5.33 -0.06
N GLU A 61 -14.15 6.23 0.60
CA GLU A 61 -13.67 6.90 1.81
C GLU A 61 -14.29 6.28 3.05
N VAL A 62 -13.44 6.06 4.06
CA VAL A 62 -13.86 5.63 5.41
C VAL A 62 -13.43 6.68 6.44
N LYS A 63 -14.25 6.88 7.45
CA LYS A 63 -14.01 7.86 8.51
C LYS A 63 -13.35 7.24 9.74
N GLU A 64 -13.70 5.99 10.01
CA GLU A 64 -13.18 5.19 11.11
C GLU A 64 -12.79 3.81 10.59
N PRO A 65 -11.66 3.22 11.03
CA PRO A 65 -11.25 1.88 10.59
C PRO A 65 -11.94 0.79 11.41
N SER A 66 -13.21 0.98 11.75
CA SER A 66 -13.99 -0.06 12.41
C SER A 66 -14.26 -1.21 11.46
N GLU A 67 -14.38 -2.42 12.00
CA GLU A 67 -14.68 -3.61 11.19
C GLU A 67 -15.98 -3.44 10.39
N HIS A 68 -16.99 -2.80 10.99
CA HIS A 68 -18.28 -2.54 10.35
C HIS A 68 -18.13 -1.58 9.15
N GLU A 69 -17.49 -0.41 9.33
CA GLU A 69 -17.34 0.57 8.24
C GLU A 69 -16.46 0.02 7.10
N LEU A 70 -15.45 -0.75 7.46
CA LEU A 70 -14.61 -1.44 6.47
C LEU A 70 -15.42 -2.50 5.72
N ALA A 71 -16.22 -3.33 6.40
CA ALA A 71 -17.08 -4.32 5.75
C ALA A 71 -18.03 -3.66 4.75
N ASP A 72 -18.73 -2.58 5.17
CA ASP A 72 -19.59 -1.80 4.29
C ASP A 72 -18.86 -1.21 3.09
N ALA A 73 -17.62 -0.74 3.29
CA ALA A 73 -16.77 -0.22 2.22
C ALA A 73 -16.43 -1.32 1.19
N PHE A 74 -16.07 -2.51 1.66
CA PHE A 74 -15.73 -3.64 0.80
C PHE A 74 -16.96 -4.25 0.11
N ASP A 75 -18.13 -4.28 0.76
CA ASP A 75 -19.39 -4.65 0.12
C ASP A 75 -19.75 -3.71 -1.03
N ARG A 76 -19.58 -2.41 -0.84
CA ARG A 76 -19.76 -1.41 -1.91
C ARG A 76 -18.78 -1.65 -3.06
N MET A 77 -17.51 -1.98 -2.78
CA MET A 77 -16.54 -2.33 -3.82
C MET A 77 -16.99 -3.58 -4.59
N GLY A 78 -17.43 -4.63 -3.89
CA GLY A 78 -17.91 -5.86 -4.49
C GLY A 78 -19.11 -5.62 -5.42
N SER A 79 -20.12 -4.83 -4.98
CA SER A 79 -21.30 -4.49 -5.78
C SER A 79 -20.99 -3.69 -7.05
N ARG A 80 -19.86 -3.01 -7.11
CA ARG A 80 -19.38 -2.22 -8.24
C ARG A 80 -18.37 -2.95 -9.12
N GLY A 81 -18.17 -4.24 -8.92
CA GLY A 81 -17.29 -5.08 -9.71
C GLY A 81 -15.80 -4.75 -9.57
N VAL A 82 -15.40 -4.24 -8.41
CA VAL A 82 -13.98 -4.00 -8.08
C VAL A 82 -13.23 -5.32 -8.04
N ALA A 83 -12.11 -5.42 -8.73
CA ALA A 83 -11.33 -6.64 -8.87
C ALA A 83 -10.11 -6.72 -7.94
N GLY A 84 -9.83 -5.68 -7.20
CA GLY A 84 -8.75 -5.59 -6.23
C GLY A 84 -8.69 -4.18 -5.64
N VAL A 85 -8.07 -4.02 -4.48
CA VAL A 85 -8.08 -2.77 -3.72
C VAL A 85 -6.67 -2.33 -3.34
N LEU A 86 -6.39 -1.05 -3.56
CA LEU A 86 -5.24 -0.34 -3.03
C LEU A 86 -5.64 0.42 -1.77
N ILE A 87 -4.93 0.16 -0.68
CA ILE A 87 -5.02 0.91 0.56
C ILE A 87 -3.93 1.99 0.53
N ILE A 88 -4.33 3.24 0.71
CA ILE A 88 -3.39 4.36 0.70
C ILE A 88 -2.44 4.30 1.89
N PRO A 89 -1.19 4.76 1.74
CA PRO A 89 -0.32 5.06 2.88
C PRO A 89 -0.91 6.13 3.79
N ASP A 90 -1.35 5.71 4.97
CA ASP A 90 -1.95 6.60 5.97
C ASP A 90 -1.77 5.98 7.34
N ALA A 91 -1.37 6.78 8.35
CA ALA A 91 -1.17 6.30 9.72
C ALA A 91 -2.44 5.63 10.30
N PHE A 92 -3.61 6.11 9.91
CA PHE A 92 -4.90 5.54 10.26
C PHE A 92 -5.05 4.09 9.73
N PHE A 93 -4.66 3.83 8.47
CA PHE A 93 -4.71 2.50 7.88
C PHE A 93 -3.54 1.61 8.32
N PHE A 94 -2.40 2.22 8.64
CA PHE A 94 -1.26 1.46 9.16
C PHE A 94 -1.59 0.79 10.50
N ILE A 95 -2.21 1.53 11.42
CA ILE A 95 -2.65 1.00 12.72
C ILE A 95 -3.74 -0.09 12.55
N SER A 96 -4.59 0.05 11.54
CA SER A 96 -5.72 -0.86 11.26
C SER A 96 -5.41 -1.91 10.21
N ALA A 97 -4.14 -2.02 9.80
CA ALA A 97 -3.71 -2.92 8.73
C ALA A 97 -4.22 -4.37 8.91
N PRO A 98 -4.18 -4.99 10.12
CA PRO A 98 -4.71 -6.33 10.32
C PRO A 98 -6.21 -6.45 10.04
N THR A 99 -6.99 -5.48 10.50
CA THR A 99 -8.45 -5.47 10.26
C THR A 99 -8.76 -5.32 8.78
N ILE A 100 -8.10 -4.39 8.10
CA ILE A 100 -8.30 -4.14 6.66
C ILE A 100 -7.92 -5.38 5.84
N ALA A 101 -6.77 -5.99 6.13
CA ALA A 101 -6.32 -7.19 5.44
C ALA A 101 -7.31 -8.36 5.61
N ASN A 102 -7.81 -8.58 6.82
CA ASN A 102 -8.80 -9.62 7.10
C ASN A 102 -10.12 -9.36 6.37
N VAL A 103 -10.63 -8.13 6.38
CA VAL A 103 -11.86 -7.76 5.66
C VAL A 103 -11.65 -7.94 4.15
N ALA A 104 -10.54 -7.50 3.57
CA ALA A 104 -10.23 -7.71 2.16
C ALA A 104 -10.22 -9.20 1.79
N ARG A 105 -9.65 -10.04 2.65
CA ARG A 105 -9.60 -11.50 2.46
C ARG A 105 -10.99 -12.14 2.52
N ILE A 106 -11.83 -11.75 3.50
CA ILE A 106 -13.22 -12.24 3.63
C ILE A 106 -14.03 -11.91 2.36
N HIS A 107 -13.88 -10.68 1.84
CA HIS A 107 -14.54 -10.23 0.61
C HIS A 107 -13.86 -10.73 -0.68
N LYS A 108 -12.83 -11.58 -0.57
CA LYS A 108 -12.08 -12.17 -1.68
C LYS A 108 -11.50 -11.14 -2.65
N LEU A 109 -11.13 -9.97 -2.14
CA LEU A 109 -10.49 -8.91 -2.92
C LEU A 109 -8.97 -8.96 -2.76
N PRO A 110 -8.21 -9.16 -3.83
CA PRO A 110 -6.76 -8.95 -3.83
C PRO A 110 -6.46 -7.54 -3.33
N SER A 111 -5.55 -7.42 -2.39
CA SER A 111 -5.26 -6.15 -1.74
C SER A 111 -3.78 -5.82 -1.73
N VAL A 112 -3.47 -4.53 -1.83
CA VAL A 112 -2.12 -3.98 -1.66
C VAL A 112 -2.16 -2.96 -0.54
N GLY A 113 -1.35 -3.17 0.48
CA GLY A 113 -1.20 -2.27 1.61
C GLY A 113 0.26 -2.00 1.93
N GLU A 114 0.53 -1.66 3.18
CA GLU A 114 1.85 -1.33 3.68
C GLU A 114 2.26 -2.24 4.84
N GLY A 115 3.56 -2.56 4.84
CA GLY A 115 4.22 -3.24 5.94
C GLY A 115 3.93 -4.73 6.08
N PRO A 116 4.75 -5.44 6.87
CA PRO A 116 4.59 -6.86 7.09
C PRO A 116 3.29 -7.21 7.81
N ASP A 117 2.85 -6.41 8.79
CA ASP A 117 1.63 -6.67 9.57
C ASP A 117 0.39 -6.79 8.68
N PHE A 118 0.32 -6.04 7.58
CA PHE A 118 -0.76 -6.14 6.61
C PHE A 118 -0.78 -7.51 5.91
N VAL A 119 0.39 -7.98 5.50
CA VAL A 119 0.52 -9.26 4.78
C VAL A 119 0.34 -10.44 5.73
N ASP A 120 0.89 -10.37 6.95
CA ASP A 120 0.74 -11.38 8.00
C ASP A 120 -0.72 -11.59 8.39
N ALA A 121 -1.52 -10.51 8.36
CA ALA A 121 -2.95 -10.57 8.63
C ALA A 121 -3.80 -11.04 7.43
N GLY A 122 -3.20 -11.37 6.29
CA GLY A 122 -3.89 -11.91 5.12
C GLY A 122 -4.01 -10.95 3.94
N GLY A 123 -3.35 -9.80 3.95
CA GLY A 123 -3.18 -8.98 2.75
C GLY A 123 -2.39 -9.73 1.68
N LEU A 124 -2.68 -9.47 0.40
CA LEU A 124 -2.00 -10.18 -0.69
C LEU A 124 -0.59 -9.65 -0.94
N PHE A 125 -0.45 -8.32 -0.96
CA PHE A 125 0.81 -7.64 -1.20
C PHE A 125 1.02 -6.52 -0.18
N ALA A 126 2.26 -6.35 0.28
CA ALA A 126 2.71 -5.08 0.82
C ALA A 126 3.81 -4.51 -0.08
N PHE A 127 3.67 -3.24 -0.45
CA PHE A 127 4.71 -2.51 -1.15
C PHE A 127 4.89 -1.16 -0.47
N SER A 128 5.95 -1.04 0.30
CA SER A 128 6.24 0.13 1.13
C SER A 128 7.73 0.41 1.20
N GLU A 129 8.07 1.55 1.77
CA GLU A 129 9.44 1.85 2.14
C GLU A 129 9.95 0.86 3.20
N ASP A 130 11.26 0.58 3.17
CA ASP A 130 11.91 -0.20 4.23
C ASP A 130 12.04 0.67 5.49
N TYR A 131 11.06 0.57 6.39
CA TYR A 131 11.03 1.32 7.64
C TYR A 131 12.22 1.02 8.56
N LEU A 132 12.80 -0.18 8.49
CA LEU A 132 14.02 -0.50 9.24
C LEU A 132 15.24 0.24 8.69
N ALA A 133 15.35 0.32 7.37
CA ALA A 133 16.41 1.11 6.73
C ALA A 133 16.27 2.61 7.07
N ILE A 134 15.03 3.12 7.05
CA ILE A 134 14.73 4.50 7.48
C ILE A 134 15.13 4.71 8.95
N GLY A 135 14.72 3.80 9.83
CA GLY A 135 15.07 3.88 11.26
C GLY A 135 16.58 3.90 11.52
N ARG A 136 17.33 3.04 10.83
CA ARG A 136 18.81 3.03 10.89
C ARG A 136 19.39 4.36 10.41
N ARG A 137 18.82 4.92 9.33
CA ARG A 137 19.29 6.19 8.80
C ARG A 137 18.95 7.36 9.74
N CYS A 138 17.79 7.36 10.38
CA CYS A 138 17.43 8.31 11.43
C CYS A 138 18.42 8.25 12.59
N ALA A 139 18.77 7.05 13.05
CA ALA A 139 19.75 6.86 14.12
C ALA A 139 21.12 7.45 13.75
N TRP A 140 21.55 7.28 12.48
CA TRP A 140 22.78 7.89 11.99
C TRP A 140 22.72 9.43 12.07
N TYR A 141 21.61 10.07 11.67
CA TYR A 141 21.44 11.53 11.78
C TYR A 141 21.53 12.01 13.22
N VAL A 142 20.88 11.29 14.14
CA VAL A 142 20.94 11.59 15.57
C VAL A 142 22.39 11.50 16.09
N ASP A 143 23.11 10.44 15.74
CA ASP A 143 24.51 10.25 16.11
C ASP A 143 25.41 11.41 15.62
N GLN A 144 25.25 11.84 14.36
CA GLN A 144 26.01 12.96 13.81
C GLN A 144 25.72 14.27 14.57
N ILE A 145 24.44 14.55 14.88
CA ILE A 145 24.06 15.75 15.63
C ILE A 145 24.64 15.71 17.05
N LEU A 146 24.56 14.57 17.72
CA LEU A 146 25.12 14.41 19.06
C LEU A 146 26.66 14.55 19.08
N LYS A 147 27.33 14.25 17.97
CA LYS A 147 28.78 14.47 17.77
C LYS A 147 29.14 15.90 17.40
N GLY A 148 28.15 16.81 17.31
CA GLY A 148 28.37 18.25 17.08
C GLY A 148 28.18 18.71 15.65
N THR A 149 27.76 17.86 14.72
CA THR A 149 27.41 18.30 13.35
C THR A 149 26.13 19.12 13.38
N ALA A 150 26.17 20.33 12.83
CA ALA A 150 24.97 21.17 12.77
C ALA A 150 23.90 20.51 11.85
N PRO A 151 22.61 20.49 12.23
CA PRO A 151 21.56 19.87 11.43
C PRO A 151 21.47 20.42 9.99
N GLY A 152 21.85 21.69 9.78
CA GLY A 152 21.88 22.34 8.45
C GLY A 152 22.97 21.82 7.52
N ASP A 153 24.04 21.22 8.09
CA ASP A 153 25.17 20.67 7.33
C ASP A 153 24.94 19.21 6.92
N LEU A 154 23.91 18.59 7.47
CA LEU A 154 23.55 17.21 7.13
C LEU A 154 22.76 17.16 5.81
N PRO A 155 23.04 16.17 4.93
CA PRO A 155 22.37 16.06 3.66
C PRO A 155 20.86 15.85 3.83
N ALA A 156 20.05 16.44 2.94
CA ALA A 156 18.66 16.07 2.78
C ALA A 156 18.59 14.85 1.85
N GLU A 157 18.06 13.74 2.34
CA GLU A 157 17.98 12.50 1.60
C GLU A 157 16.54 12.05 1.45
N GLN A 158 16.24 11.42 0.33
CA GLN A 158 14.98 10.73 0.10
C GLN A 158 15.24 9.22 0.15
N THR A 159 14.42 8.50 0.91
CA THR A 159 14.49 7.04 0.92
C THR A 159 14.08 6.50 -0.43
N MET A 160 14.93 5.62 -1.00
CA MET A 160 14.70 4.94 -2.27
C MET A 160 14.67 3.41 -2.10
N VAL A 161 14.67 2.93 -0.86
CA VAL A 161 14.62 1.50 -0.54
C VAL A 161 13.19 1.12 -0.27
N PHE A 162 12.63 0.30 -1.16
CA PHE A 162 11.28 -0.24 -1.05
C PHE A 162 11.35 -1.75 -0.90
N LYS A 163 10.35 -2.32 -0.23
CA LYS A 163 10.16 -3.77 -0.09
C LYS A 163 8.84 -4.20 -0.69
N LEU A 164 8.88 -5.31 -1.43
CA LEU A 164 7.72 -6.05 -1.90
C LEU A 164 7.61 -7.35 -1.11
N ILE A 165 6.52 -7.50 -0.36
CA ILE A 165 6.16 -8.74 0.34
C ILE A 165 4.95 -9.36 -0.36
N VAL A 166 5.00 -10.66 -0.60
CA VAL A 166 3.96 -11.42 -1.30
C VAL A 166 3.45 -12.55 -0.41
N ASN A 167 2.13 -12.66 -0.24
CA ASN A 167 1.52 -13.73 0.53
C ASN A 167 0.92 -14.80 -0.40
N LEU A 168 1.60 -15.93 -0.51
CA LEU A 168 1.14 -17.07 -1.32
C LEU A 168 -0.02 -17.83 -0.66
N LYS A 169 -0.15 -17.80 0.68
CA LYS A 169 -1.33 -18.39 1.37
C LYS A 169 -2.59 -17.65 0.93
N THR A 170 -2.56 -16.31 1.01
CA THR A 170 -3.68 -15.48 0.55
C THR A 170 -3.93 -15.63 -0.94
N ALA A 171 -2.87 -15.69 -1.77
CA ALA A 171 -3.03 -15.94 -3.20
C ALA A 171 -3.77 -17.24 -3.47
N LYS A 172 -3.41 -18.33 -2.78
CA LYS A 172 -4.07 -19.65 -2.87
C LYS A 172 -5.54 -19.59 -2.44
N GLU A 173 -5.84 -18.92 -1.30
CA GLU A 173 -7.22 -18.75 -0.81
C GLU A 173 -8.09 -17.96 -1.79
N LEU A 174 -7.52 -16.97 -2.47
CA LEU A 174 -8.19 -16.15 -3.47
C LEU A 174 -8.26 -16.80 -4.86
N GLY A 175 -7.66 -17.98 -5.05
CA GLY A 175 -7.55 -18.64 -6.36
C GLY A 175 -6.73 -17.82 -7.37
N ILE A 176 -5.70 -17.11 -6.89
CA ILE A 176 -4.84 -16.23 -7.70
C ILE A 176 -3.50 -16.92 -7.93
N THR A 177 -3.04 -16.90 -9.17
CA THR A 177 -1.66 -17.25 -9.51
C THR A 177 -0.83 -15.98 -9.56
N ILE A 178 0.22 -15.92 -8.75
CA ILE A 178 1.17 -14.80 -8.79
C ILE A 178 2.12 -15.00 -9.98
N PRO A 179 2.23 -14.03 -10.89
CA PRO A 179 3.14 -14.15 -12.04
C PRO A 179 4.61 -14.32 -11.60
N PRO A 180 5.40 -15.14 -12.28
CA PRO A 180 6.83 -15.31 -11.97
C PRO A 180 7.62 -14.00 -11.96
N SER A 181 7.25 -13.05 -12.81
CA SER A 181 7.86 -11.73 -12.86
C SER A 181 7.60 -10.87 -11.61
N VAL A 182 6.52 -11.14 -10.88
CA VAL A 182 6.22 -10.51 -9.58
C VAL A 182 7.04 -11.19 -8.49
N LEU A 183 7.03 -12.53 -8.45
CA LEU A 183 7.80 -13.32 -7.47
C LEU A 183 9.30 -13.04 -7.54
N ALA A 184 9.85 -12.93 -8.76
CA ALA A 184 11.28 -12.62 -8.96
C ALA A 184 11.71 -11.23 -8.41
N ARG A 185 10.73 -10.36 -8.10
CA ARG A 185 10.95 -9.02 -7.55
C ARG A 185 10.56 -8.92 -6.09
N ALA A 186 10.01 -9.98 -5.51
CA ALA A 186 9.64 -10.02 -4.11
C ALA A 186 10.90 -10.08 -3.24
N ASP A 187 10.95 -9.23 -2.23
CA ASP A 187 11.99 -9.26 -1.20
C ASP A 187 11.67 -10.31 -0.13
N GLU A 188 10.37 -10.60 0.03
CA GLU A 188 9.89 -11.59 0.98
C GLU A 188 8.64 -12.29 0.43
N VAL A 189 8.54 -13.60 0.67
CA VAL A 189 7.40 -14.44 0.26
C VAL A 189 6.92 -15.25 1.47
N ILE A 190 5.64 -15.11 1.81
CA ILE A 190 4.98 -15.87 2.88
C ILE A 190 4.30 -17.11 2.24
N GLU A 191 4.72 -18.29 2.68
CA GLU A 191 4.22 -19.60 2.22
C GLU A 191 3.32 -20.28 3.24
#